data_d85a1dd6c7aea2563e4e8cc199277d70
#
_entry.id   d85a1dd6c7aea2563e4e8cc199277d70
#
_cell.length_a   1.000
_cell.length_b   1.000
_cell.length_c   1.000
_cell.angle_alpha   90.00
_cell.angle_beta   90.00
_cell.angle_gamma   90.00
#
_symmetry.space_group_name_H-M   'P 1'
#
loop_
_entity.id
_entity.type
_entity.pdbx_description
1 polymer ?
#
loop_
_entity_poly.entity_id
_entity_poly.type
_entity_poly.pdbx_seq_one_letter_code
_entity_poly.pdbx_strand_id
1 'polypeptide(L)'
;MRRSALALILPIALAACGAEPVWAPDEAVTRARFISGQPPSITLYTVVRKNGGTGEHSGLLIDASQRVMFDPAGTWHHPWVPERNDLHYGITEKMRKFYIDYHARETYDVIEYRVPVSPEVAEMALRRAESYGAVNKAFCGNSVSDILTGLPGFETIPRTFFPNKVMQAFAELPGATMKVHHDGDPDNNSGVLLVQAKSTVEIQNINN
;
A
#
# COMPACT_ATOMS: atom_id res chain seq x y z
N MET A 1 -39.27 -27.01 -25.28
CA MET A 1 -39.10 -25.67 -24.70
C MET A 1 -38.26 -25.76 -23.40
N ARG A 2 -36.94 -25.88 -23.51
CA ARG A 2 -36.02 -25.94 -22.31
C ARG A 2 -34.58 -25.57 -22.75
N ARG A 3 -34.34 -24.34 -23.19
CA ARG A 3 -32.96 -23.87 -23.55
C ARG A 3 -32.65 -22.43 -23.19
N SER A 4 -33.37 -21.80 -22.24
CA SER A 4 -33.16 -20.37 -21.94
C SER A 4 -32.69 -20.05 -20.53
N ALA A 5 -32.35 -21.03 -19.68
CA ALA A 5 -32.01 -20.77 -18.28
C ALA A 5 -30.47 -20.72 -17.97
N LEU A 6 -29.59 -21.02 -18.96
CA LEU A 6 -28.16 -21.18 -18.72
C LEU A 6 -27.31 -19.92 -18.99
N ALA A 7 -27.92 -18.89 -19.60
CA ALA A 7 -27.16 -17.70 -20.03
C ALA A 7 -27.05 -16.58 -18.97
N LEU A 8 -27.73 -16.69 -17.82
CA LEU A 8 -27.82 -15.60 -16.83
C LEU A 8 -26.82 -15.70 -15.67
N ILE A 9 -26.09 -16.82 -15.53
CA ILE A 9 -25.20 -17.06 -14.40
C ILE A 9 -23.75 -16.62 -14.69
N LEU A 10 -23.36 -16.51 -15.96
CA LEU A 10 -21.98 -16.19 -16.36
C LEU A 10 -21.50 -14.75 -16.05
N PRO A 11 -22.34 -13.68 -16.11
CA PRO A 11 -21.87 -12.33 -15.82
C PRO A 11 -21.61 -12.03 -14.32
N ILE A 12 -22.20 -12.80 -13.40
CA ILE A 12 -22.04 -12.56 -11.96
C ILE A 12 -20.68 -13.04 -11.45
N ALA A 13 -20.10 -14.09 -12.04
CA ALA A 13 -18.80 -14.61 -11.63
C ALA A 13 -17.62 -13.71 -12.07
N LEU A 14 -17.78 -12.88 -13.09
CA LEU A 14 -16.75 -11.95 -13.57
C LEU A 14 -16.68 -10.64 -12.77
N ALA A 15 -17.70 -10.31 -11.99
CA ALA A 15 -17.70 -9.10 -11.15
C ALA A 15 -16.84 -9.23 -9.89
N ALA A 16 -16.47 -10.45 -9.47
CA ALA A 16 -15.73 -10.69 -8.22
C ALA A 16 -14.21 -10.40 -8.30
N CYS A 17 -13.66 -10.12 -9.47
CA CYS A 17 -12.23 -9.85 -9.68
C CYS A 17 -11.95 -8.38 -10.07
N GLY A 18 -12.93 -7.52 -10.03
CA GLY A 18 -12.79 -6.10 -10.37
C GLY A 18 -12.04 -5.30 -9.30
N ALA A 19 -11.53 -4.13 -9.69
CA ALA A 19 -11.07 -3.13 -8.75
C ALA A 19 -12.25 -2.62 -7.90
N GLU A 20 -11.97 -2.26 -6.66
CA GLU A 20 -12.96 -1.70 -5.73
C GLU A 20 -12.71 -0.19 -5.59
N PRO A 21 -13.31 0.67 -6.43
CA PRO A 21 -13.04 2.10 -6.37
C PRO A 21 -13.60 2.71 -5.08
N VAL A 22 -12.74 3.40 -4.36
CA VAL A 22 -13.06 4.18 -3.17
C VAL A 22 -12.76 5.65 -3.47
N TRP A 23 -13.56 6.58 -2.98
CA TRP A 23 -13.29 8.00 -3.16
C TRP A 23 -13.69 8.83 -1.95
N ALA A 24 -12.71 9.14 -1.10
CA ALA A 24 -12.91 10.02 0.04
C ALA A 24 -13.16 11.46 -0.40
N PRO A 25 -14.05 12.23 0.30
CA PRO A 25 -14.29 13.64 0.03
C PRO A 25 -13.05 14.52 0.17
N ASP A 26 -13.00 15.65 -0.57
CA ASP A 26 -11.86 16.58 -0.54
C ASP A 26 -11.56 17.12 0.85
N GLU A 27 -12.59 17.41 1.65
CA GLU A 27 -12.40 17.89 3.02
C GLU A 27 -11.75 16.83 3.91
N ALA A 28 -12.06 15.55 3.71
CA ALA A 28 -11.45 14.46 4.49
C ALA A 28 -9.95 14.33 4.15
N VAL A 29 -9.60 14.34 2.87
CA VAL A 29 -8.21 14.30 2.40
C VAL A 29 -7.43 15.52 2.88
N THR A 30 -8.02 16.71 2.78
CA THR A 30 -7.39 17.96 3.24
C THR A 30 -7.12 17.94 4.75
N ARG A 31 -8.10 17.51 5.56
CA ARG A 31 -7.93 17.38 7.01
C ARG A 31 -6.88 16.34 7.42
N ALA A 32 -6.77 15.25 6.67
CA ALA A 32 -5.82 14.20 6.96
C ALA A 32 -4.39 14.52 6.49
N ARG A 33 -4.18 15.59 5.71
CA ARG A 33 -2.87 15.93 5.16
C ARG A 33 -1.78 15.91 6.23
N PHE A 34 -0.76 15.11 6.00
CA PHE A 34 0.37 14.96 6.91
C PHE A 34 1.70 15.22 6.20
N ILE A 35 2.51 16.08 6.78
CA ILE A 35 3.88 16.40 6.34
C ILE A 35 4.82 15.84 7.40
N SER A 36 5.66 14.90 7.00
CA SER A 36 6.53 14.17 7.95
C SER A 36 7.68 15.01 8.52
N GLY A 37 8.09 16.05 7.81
CA GLY A 37 9.31 16.80 8.08
C GLY A 37 10.60 16.02 7.78
N GLN A 38 10.49 14.81 7.24
CA GLN A 38 11.65 14.01 6.83
C GLN A 38 12.08 14.36 5.39
N PRO A 39 13.34 14.09 5.03
CA PRO A 39 13.75 14.20 3.62
C PRO A 39 12.89 13.36 2.70
N PRO A 40 12.59 13.87 1.47
CA PRO A 40 11.76 13.15 0.50
C PRO A 40 12.31 11.76 0.20
N SER A 41 11.42 10.78 0.12
CA SER A 41 11.81 9.39 -0.10
C SER A 41 10.67 8.56 -0.67
N ILE A 42 11.03 7.46 -1.30
CA ILE A 42 10.12 6.39 -1.69
C ILE A 42 10.51 5.14 -0.90
N THR A 43 9.52 4.53 -0.25
CA THR A 43 9.72 3.30 0.51
C THR A 43 8.84 2.21 -0.07
N LEU A 44 9.45 1.10 -0.44
CA LEU A 44 8.75 -0.11 -0.85
C LEU A 44 8.55 -1.00 0.37
N TYR A 45 7.33 -1.40 0.63
CA TYR A 45 6.98 -2.49 1.53
C TYR A 45 6.66 -3.74 0.72
N THR A 46 7.28 -4.86 1.07
CA THR A 46 6.96 -6.16 0.47
C THR A 46 6.61 -7.14 1.59
N VAL A 47 5.40 -7.68 1.54
CA VAL A 47 4.97 -8.75 2.44
C VAL A 47 5.53 -10.06 1.90
N VAL A 48 6.34 -10.75 2.68
CA VAL A 48 7.05 -11.95 2.25
C VAL A 48 6.71 -13.10 3.19
N ARG A 49 6.32 -14.22 2.62
CA ARG A 49 6.09 -15.47 3.36
C ARG A 49 7.42 -15.98 3.92
N LYS A 50 7.51 -16.17 5.24
CA LYS A 50 8.74 -16.66 5.92
C LYS A 50 9.20 -18.01 5.38
N ASN A 51 8.26 -18.90 5.11
CA ASN A 51 8.58 -20.18 4.47
C ASN A 51 8.55 -20.04 2.95
N GLY A 52 9.70 -20.18 2.31
CA GLY A 52 9.87 -20.11 0.85
C GLY A 52 10.13 -18.72 0.27
N GLY A 53 10.03 -17.64 1.06
CA GLY A 53 10.42 -16.29 0.62
C GLY A 53 9.55 -15.68 -0.49
N THR A 54 8.31 -16.16 -0.68
CA THR A 54 7.41 -15.64 -1.71
C THR A 54 6.87 -14.27 -1.33
N GLY A 55 6.99 -13.29 -2.23
CA GLY A 55 6.35 -11.99 -2.08
C GLY A 55 4.87 -12.07 -2.40
N GLU A 56 4.05 -11.77 -1.40
CA GLU A 56 2.59 -11.90 -1.47
C GLU A 56 1.91 -10.56 -1.75
N HIS A 57 2.53 -9.43 -1.36
CA HIS A 57 1.99 -8.09 -1.52
C HIS A 57 3.08 -7.04 -1.66
N SER A 58 2.73 -5.88 -2.27
CA SER A 58 3.60 -4.69 -2.35
C SER A 58 2.80 -3.42 -2.18
N GLY A 59 3.35 -2.48 -1.38
CA GLY A 59 2.85 -1.12 -1.24
C GLY A 59 3.97 -0.09 -1.27
N LEU A 60 3.65 1.18 -1.55
CA LEU A 60 4.60 2.29 -1.57
C LEU A 60 4.21 3.37 -0.56
N LEU A 61 5.13 3.68 0.37
CA LEU A 61 5.06 4.93 1.12
C LEU A 61 5.83 6.01 0.34
N ILE A 62 5.15 7.09 0.04
CA ILE A 62 5.71 8.23 -0.69
C ILE A 62 5.74 9.42 0.27
N ASP A 63 6.96 9.92 0.55
CA ASP A 63 7.20 11.09 1.39
C ASP A 63 7.58 12.27 0.50
N ALA A 64 6.60 13.05 0.11
CA ALA A 64 6.68 14.19 -0.80
C ALA A 64 6.20 15.47 -0.09
N SER A 65 5.46 16.35 -0.76
CA SER A 65 4.76 17.50 -0.13
C SER A 65 3.71 17.08 0.91
N GLN A 66 3.35 15.81 0.90
CA GLN A 66 2.62 15.09 1.95
C GLN A 66 3.04 13.62 1.93
N ARG A 67 2.81 12.93 3.05
CA ARG A 67 3.07 11.49 3.13
C ARG A 67 1.81 10.70 2.85
N VAL A 68 1.90 9.81 1.87
CA VAL A 68 0.80 8.92 1.45
C VAL A 68 1.29 7.47 1.38
N MET A 69 0.34 6.52 1.46
CA MET A 69 0.57 5.10 1.21
C MET A 69 -0.26 4.67 0.01
N PHE A 70 0.39 4.16 -1.02
CA PHE A 70 -0.26 3.46 -2.11
C PHE A 70 -0.24 1.96 -1.79
N ASP A 71 -1.42 1.40 -1.51
CA ASP A 71 -1.64 0.00 -1.09
C ASP A 71 -2.52 -0.74 -2.11
N PRO A 72 -2.02 -0.97 -3.34
CA PRO A 72 -2.82 -1.43 -4.46
C PRO A 72 -3.45 -2.80 -4.22
N ALA A 73 -4.78 -2.88 -4.35
CA ALA A 73 -5.58 -4.06 -4.06
C ALA A 73 -5.40 -4.60 -2.63
N GLY A 74 -4.91 -3.77 -1.71
CA GLY A 74 -4.75 -4.07 -0.29
C GLY A 74 -6.10 -4.10 0.43
N THR A 75 -6.05 -4.52 1.69
CA THR A 75 -7.23 -4.60 2.56
C THR A 75 -7.05 -3.82 3.85
N TRP A 76 -5.88 -3.22 4.06
CA TRP A 76 -5.66 -2.34 5.20
C TRP A 76 -6.46 -1.05 5.05
N HIS A 77 -7.13 -0.64 6.11
CA HIS A 77 -7.82 0.65 6.16
C HIS A 77 -7.88 1.17 7.60
N HIS A 78 -8.10 2.48 7.76
CA HIS A 78 -8.25 3.08 9.08
C HIS A 78 -9.22 4.28 9.00
N PRO A 79 -10.12 4.50 10.01
CA PRO A 79 -11.12 5.57 9.97
C PRO A 79 -10.56 6.99 9.83
N TRP A 80 -9.30 7.21 10.21
CA TRP A 80 -8.62 8.50 10.11
C TRP A 80 -7.71 8.65 8.89
N VAL A 81 -7.70 7.64 8.04
CA VAL A 81 -6.88 7.58 6.83
C VAL A 81 -7.81 7.52 5.64
N PRO A 82 -8.22 8.67 5.07
CA PRO A 82 -9.07 8.67 3.88
C PRO A 82 -8.33 8.05 2.70
N GLU A 83 -9.10 7.32 1.90
CA GLU A 83 -8.60 6.58 0.75
C GLU A 83 -9.22 7.11 -0.55
N ARG A 84 -8.41 7.18 -1.60
CA ARG A 84 -8.84 7.35 -2.99
C ARG A 84 -8.15 6.32 -3.87
N ASN A 85 -8.89 5.31 -4.31
CA ASN A 85 -8.40 4.28 -5.23
C ASN A 85 -7.05 3.69 -4.79
N ASP A 86 -7.01 3.02 -3.66
CA ASP A 86 -5.81 2.42 -3.06
C ASP A 86 -4.73 3.42 -2.59
N LEU A 87 -4.97 4.72 -2.71
CA LEU A 87 -4.08 5.74 -2.15
C LEU A 87 -4.64 6.27 -0.82
N HIS A 88 -3.89 6.05 0.24
CA HIS A 88 -4.22 6.41 1.61
C HIS A 88 -3.49 7.68 2.02
N TYR A 89 -4.23 8.68 2.54
CA TYR A 89 -3.72 9.99 2.92
C TYR A 89 -3.54 10.11 4.43
N GLY A 90 -2.57 10.93 4.86
CA GLY A 90 -2.38 11.20 6.28
C GLY A 90 -1.60 10.13 7.02
N ILE A 91 -0.59 9.55 6.38
CA ILE A 91 0.22 8.47 6.95
C ILE A 91 1.22 9.03 7.96
N THR A 92 0.77 9.22 9.20
CA THR A 92 1.63 9.51 10.35
C THR A 92 2.52 8.31 10.69
N GLU A 93 3.50 8.49 11.60
CA GLU A 93 4.31 7.36 12.07
C GLU A 93 3.46 6.28 12.77
N LYS A 94 2.37 6.67 13.43
CA LYS A 94 1.43 5.72 14.03
C LYS A 94 0.72 4.91 12.95
N MET A 95 0.21 5.57 11.88
CA MET A 95 -0.47 4.89 10.77
C MET A 95 0.49 3.99 9.99
N ARG A 96 1.75 4.42 9.80
CA ARG A 96 2.79 3.58 9.21
C ARG A 96 3.05 2.32 10.04
N LYS A 97 3.13 2.44 11.37
CA LYS A 97 3.28 1.27 12.25
C LYS A 97 2.06 0.35 12.18
N PHE A 98 0.86 0.91 12.12
CA PHE A 98 -0.37 0.12 11.96
C PHE A 98 -0.41 -0.65 10.63
N TYR A 99 0.05 -0.03 9.55
CA TYR A 99 0.18 -0.69 8.25
C TYR A 99 1.15 -1.88 8.33
N ILE A 100 2.30 -1.68 8.94
CA ILE A 100 3.31 -2.74 9.12
C ILE A 100 2.76 -3.86 10.00
N ASP A 101 2.20 -3.52 11.16
CA ASP A 101 1.58 -4.46 12.11
C ASP A 101 0.46 -5.30 11.46
N TYR A 102 -0.35 -4.69 10.61
CA TYR A 102 -1.41 -5.41 9.88
C TYR A 102 -0.86 -6.50 8.96
N HIS A 103 0.30 -6.28 8.35
CA HIS A 103 0.89 -7.17 7.35
C HIS A 103 1.96 -8.11 7.89
N ALA A 104 2.72 -7.72 8.93
CA ALA A 104 3.68 -8.59 9.60
C ALA A 104 2.94 -9.53 10.54
N ARG A 105 3.07 -10.86 10.34
CA ARG A 105 2.39 -11.89 11.10
C ARG A 105 3.31 -13.09 11.36
N GLU A 106 2.85 -14.07 12.11
CA GLU A 106 3.64 -15.28 12.41
C GLU A 106 4.19 -15.98 11.14
N THR A 107 3.44 -15.94 10.02
CA THR A 107 3.83 -16.53 8.73
C THR A 107 4.49 -15.53 7.78
N TYR A 108 4.33 -14.22 8.02
CA TYR A 108 4.75 -13.16 7.10
C TYR A 108 5.67 -12.15 7.76
N ASP A 109 6.72 -11.76 7.04
CA ASP A 109 7.53 -10.58 7.34
C ASP A 109 7.17 -9.43 6.40
N VAL A 110 7.36 -8.20 6.87
CA VAL A 110 7.33 -7.01 6.00
C VAL A 110 8.77 -6.55 5.78
N ILE A 111 9.20 -6.59 4.54
CA ILE A 111 10.51 -6.06 4.14
C ILE A 111 10.32 -4.65 3.63
N GLU A 112 10.97 -3.71 4.30
CA GLU A 112 10.98 -2.28 3.99
C GLU A 112 12.29 -1.93 3.30
N TYR A 113 12.22 -1.40 2.08
CA TYR A 113 13.34 -0.75 1.41
C TYR A 113 13.02 0.72 1.21
N ARG A 114 13.90 1.61 1.69
CA ARG A 114 13.76 3.06 1.57
C ARG A 114 14.88 3.65 0.72
N VAL A 115 14.51 4.49 -0.26
CA VAL A 115 15.44 5.25 -1.11
C VAL A 115 15.17 6.75 -0.94
N PRO A 116 16.15 7.56 -0.53
CA PRO A 116 16.06 9.01 -0.59
C PRO A 116 15.98 9.45 -2.06
N VAL A 117 15.13 10.43 -2.35
CA VAL A 117 14.97 10.98 -3.71
C VAL A 117 14.93 12.50 -3.67
N SER A 118 15.06 13.16 -4.82
CA SER A 118 14.83 14.60 -4.89
C SER A 118 13.36 14.94 -4.66
N PRO A 119 13.04 16.17 -4.21
CA PRO A 119 11.65 16.61 -4.06
C PRO A 119 10.83 16.44 -5.34
N GLU A 120 11.42 16.69 -6.50
CA GLU A 120 10.76 16.57 -7.81
C GLU A 120 10.37 15.11 -8.10
N VAL A 121 11.26 14.15 -7.82
CA VAL A 121 10.99 12.72 -8.01
C VAL A 121 9.92 12.23 -7.04
N ALA A 122 9.95 12.67 -5.78
CA ALA A 122 8.91 12.35 -4.81
C ALA A 122 7.53 12.88 -5.25
N GLU A 123 7.48 14.13 -5.75
CA GLU A 123 6.25 14.72 -6.29
C GLU A 123 5.76 14.02 -7.57
N MET A 124 6.67 13.55 -8.42
CA MET A 124 6.29 12.72 -9.57
C MET A 124 5.64 11.41 -9.12
N ALA A 125 6.22 10.73 -8.12
CA ALA A 125 5.67 9.51 -7.56
C ALA A 125 4.27 9.75 -6.96
N LEU A 126 4.10 10.83 -6.19
CA LEU A 126 2.81 11.21 -5.60
C LEU A 126 1.75 11.41 -6.69
N ARG A 127 2.03 12.23 -7.71
CA ARG A 127 1.08 12.48 -8.82
C ARG A 127 0.73 11.21 -9.59
N ARG A 128 1.70 10.32 -9.81
CA ARG A 128 1.44 9.03 -10.48
C ARG A 128 0.53 8.15 -9.65
N ALA A 129 0.74 8.08 -8.33
CA ALA A 129 -0.12 7.34 -7.43
C ALA A 129 -1.54 7.94 -7.36
N GLU A 130 -1.68 9.27 -7.29
CA GLU A 130 -2.97 9.98 -7.30
C GLU A 130 -3.78 9.74 -8.57
N SER A 131 -3.12 9.58 -9.72
CA SER A 131 -3.75 9.37 -11.01
C SER A 131 -3.93 7.90 -11.42
N TYR A 132 -3.44 6.95 -10.60
CA TYR A 132 -3.38 5.54 -11.00
C TYR A 132 -4.76 4.89 -11.09
N GLY A 133 -5.64 5.19 -10.17
CA GLY A 133 -6.96 4.57 -10.08
C GLY A 133 -6.96 3.29 -9.24
N ALA A 134 -8.16 2.71 -9.05
CA ALA A 134 -8.33 1.49 -8.27
C ALA A 134 -7.72 0.27 -8.98
N VAL A 135 -7.08 -0.60 -8.22
CA VAL A 135 -6.29 -1.73 -8.73
C VAL A 135 -7.05 -3.05 -8.56
N ASN A 136 -7.05 -3.87 -9.60
CA ASN A 136 -7.60 -5.22 -9.53
C ASN A 136 -6.81 -6.10 -8.56
N LYS A 137 -7.48 -7.06 -7.92
CA LYS A 137 -6.84 -8.06 -7.05
C LYS A 137 -5.69 -8.77 -7.79
N ALA A 138 -4.61 -9.06 -7.09
CA ALA A 138 -3.38 -9.66 -7.58
C ALA A 138 -2.50 -8.76 -8.51
N PHE A 139 -2.83 -7.48 -8.68
CA PHE A 139 -2.05 -6.55 -9.50
C PHE A 139 -1.13 -5.61 -8.69
N CYS A 140 -0.93 -5.87 -7.41
CA CYS A 140 -0.11 -5.01 -6.54
C CYS A 140 1.33 -4.84 -7.07
N GLY A 141 2.02 -5.91 -7.48
CA GLY A 141 3.36 -5.82 -8.06
C GLY A 141 3.38 -5.06 -9.38
N ASN A 142 2.37 -5.25 -10.23
CA ASN A 142 2.26 -4.54 -11.51
C ASN A 142 2.07 -3.03 -11.30
N SER A 143 1.11 -2.62 -10.47
CA SER A 143 0.81 -1.20 -10.25
C SER A 143 1.96 -0.47 -9.54
N VAL A 144 2.60 -1.09 -8.54
CA VAL A 144 3.79 -0.56 -7.90
C VAL A 144 4.93 -0.38 -8.92
N SER A 145 5.21 -1.40 -9.73
CA SER A 145 6.26 -1.31 -10.74
C SER A 145 5.94 -0.29 -11.83
N ASP A 146 4.69 -0.12 -12.22
CA ASP A 146 4.26 0.91 -13.17
C ASP A 146 4.53 2.33 -12.66
N ILE A 147 4.24 2.60 -11.37
CA ILE A 147 4.55 3.89 -10.76
C ILE A 147 6.06 4.15 -10.79
N LEU A 148 6.85 3.17 -10.33
CA LEU A 148 8.30 3.32 -10.17
C LEU A 148 9.04 3.47 -11.52
N THR A 149 8.74 2.64 -12.51
CA THR A 149 9.45 2.59 -13.81
C THR A 149 9.50 3.94 -14.53
N GLY A 150 8.57 4.84 -14.26
CA GLY A 150 8.54 6.17 -14.89
C GLY A 150 9.25 7.27 -14.12
N LEU A 151 9.97 6.95 -13.05
CA LEU A 151 10.65 7.91 -12.19
C LEU A 151 12.14 7.97 -12.52
N PRO A 152 12.77 9.16 -12.56
CA PRO A 152 14.22 9.30 -12.67
C PRO A 152 14.93 8.56 -11.52
N GLY A 153 15.92 7.73 -11.89
CA GLY A 153 16.68 6.89 -10.95
C GLY A 153 16.06 5.53 -10.66
N PHE A 154 14.89 5.20 -11.25
CA PHE A 154 14.19 3.93 -11.08
C PHE A 154 14.10 3.12 -12.40
N GLU A 155 14.92 3.45 -13.39
CA GLU A 155 14.88 2.87 -14.75
C GLU A 155 15.16 1.35 -14.74
N THR A 156 15.83 0.84 -13.71
CA THR A 156 16.15 -0.58 -13.54
C THR A 156 14.99 -1.41 -13.01
N ILE A 157 13.93 -0.78 -12.50
CA ILE A 157 12.77 -1.50 -11.99
C ILE A 157 11.98 -2.12 -13.14
N PRO A 158 11.84 -3.46 -13.19
CA PRO A 158 11.10 -4.10 -14.27
C PRO A 158 9.59 -3.96 -14.03
N ARG A 159 8.81 -3.81 -15.09
CA ARG A 159 7.36 -4.00 -15.01
C ARG A 159 7.06 -5.48 -14.78
N THR A 160 6.40 -5.80 -13.67
CA THR A 160 6.18 -7.19 -13.28
C THR A 160 5.01 -7.34 -12.32
N PHE A 161 4.35 -8.48 -12.37
CA PHE A 161 3.30 -8.87 -11.41
C PHE A 161 3.90 -9.43 -10.10
N PHE A 162 5.19 -9.71 -10.05
CA PHE A 162 5.82 -10.42 -8.93
C PHE A 162 6.46 -9.44 -7.93
N PRO A 163 5.92 -9.31 -6.69
CA PRO A 163 6.47 -8.45 -5.65
C PRO A 163 7.97 -8.65 -5.40
N ASN A 164 8.45 -9.92 -5.39
CA ASN A 164 9.87 -10.21 -5.20
C ASN A 164 10.78 -9.61 -6.27
N LYS A 165 10.33 -9.54 -7.53
CA LYS A 165 11.14 -8.95 -8.61
C LYS A 165 11.23 -7.44 -8.46
N VAL A 166 10.15 -6.79 -8.03
CA VAL A 166 10.17 -5.35 -7.70
C VAL A 166 11.13 -5.12 -6.53
N MET A 167 11.00 -5.89 -5.46
CA MET A 167 11.81 -5.79 -4.25
C MET A 167 13.30 -5.97 -4.54
N GLN A 168 13.68 -7.01 -5.31
CA GLN A 168 15.07 -7.27 -5.68
C GLN A 168 15.67 -6.10 -6.48
N ALA A 169 14.96 -5.60 -7.47
CA ALA A 169 15.42 -4.46 -8.27
C ALA A 169 15.49 -3.17 -7.44
N PHE A 170 14.55 -2.97 -6.52
CA PHE A 170 14.54 -1.80 -5.63
C PHE A 170 15.71 -1.83 -4.64
N ALA A 171 16.12 -3.01 -4.18
CA ALA A 171 17.26 -3.20 -3.29
C ALA A 171 18.60 -2.77 -3.90
N GLU A 172 18.71 -2.82 -5.25
CA GLU A 172 19.92 -2.42 -6.00
C GLU A 172 19.97 -0.92 -6.30
N LEU A 173 18.93 -0.14 -5.92
CA LEU A 173 18.92 1.30 -6.17
C LEU A 173 19.95 2.01 -5.28
N PRO A 174 20.62 3.05 -5.79
CA PRO A 174 21.58 3.84 -5.02
C PRO A 174 20.95 4.42 -3.75
N GLY A 175 21.58 4.18 -2.60
CA GLY A 175 21.13 4.68 -1.30
C GLY A 175 19.97 3.89 -0.69
N ALA A 176 19.60 2.75 -1.27
CA ALA A 176 18.58 1.87 -0.69
C ALA A 176 19.04 1.37 0.70
N THR A 177 18.15 1.49 1.67
CA THR A 177 18.35 0.95 3.02
C THR A 177 17.24 -0.05 3.33
N MET A 178 17.60 -1.16 3.99
CA MET A 178 16.66 -2.24 4.29
C MET A 178 16.34 -2.30 5.78
N LYS A 179 15.08 -2.61 6.07
CA LYS A 179 14.63 -3.04 7.40
C LYS A 179 13.66 -4.20 7.26
N VAL A 180 13.76 -5.19 8.15
CA VAL A 180 12.81 -6.29 8.22
C VAL A 180 11.96 -6.12 9.48
N HIS A 181 10.66 -6.25 9.32
CA HIS A 181 9.69 -6.22 10.40
C HIS A 181 9.14 -7.61 10.60
N HIS A 182 9.40 -8.17 11.78
CA HIS A 182 8.88 -9.45 12.22
C HIS A 182 7.75 -9.23 13.21
N ASP A 183 6.76 -10.11 13.17
CA ASP A 183 5.72 -10.20 14.18
C ASP A 183 5.44 -11.68 14.49
N GLY A 184 4.99 -11.96 15.70
CA GLY A 184 4.56 -13.27 16.16
C GLY A 184 3.05 -13.41 16.31
N ASP A 185 2.30 -12.37 15.97
CA ASP A 185 0.84 -12.40 16.05
C ASP A 185 0.25 -13.33 14.99
N PRO A 186 -0.91 -13.97 15.29
CA PRO A 186 -1.57 -14.90 14.36
C PRO A 186 -1.86 -14.28 12.99
N ASP A 187 -1.82 -15.10 11.93
CA ASP A 187 -2.12 -14.67 10.56
C ASP A 187 -3.54 -14.11 10.38
N ASN A 188 -4.47 -14.47 11.28
CA ASN A 188 -5.82 -13.91 11.26
C ASN A 188 -5.82 -12.46 11.75
N ASN A 189 -5.73 -11.52 10.81
CA ASN A 189 -5.75 -10.08 11.07
C ASN A 189 -7.14 -9.44 11.09
N SER A 190 -8.24 -10.22 11.08
CA SER A 190 -9.61 -9.70 10.99
C SER A 190 -10.01 -8.75 12.13
N GLY A 191 -9.41 -8.91 13.32
CA GLY A 191 -9.63 -8.03 14.48
C GLY A 191 -8.68 -6.85 14.57
N VAL A 192 -7.56 -6.86 13.85
CA VAL A 192 -6.47 -5.88 13.97
C VAL A 192 -6.95 -4.47 13.64
N LEU A 193 -7.69 -4.30 12.56
CA LEU A 193 -8.24 -3.00 12.14
C LEU A 193 -9.15 -2.38 13.21
N LEU A 194 -9.96 -3.20 13.90
CA LEU A 194 -10.83 -2.74 14.99
C LEU A 194 -10.00 -2.29 16.20
N VAL A 195 -8.96 -3.04 16.55
CA VAL A 195 -8.05 -2.70 17.67
C VAL A 195 -7.31 -1.40 17.36
N GLN A 196 -6.77 -1.27 16.15
CA GLN A 196 -6.07 -0.06 15.70
C GLN A 196 -6.99 1.17 15.72
N ALA A 197 -8.23 1.04 15.24
CA ALA A 197 -9.22 2.12 15.28
C ALA A 197 -9.55 2.55 16.72
N LYS A 198 -9.81 1.60 17.64
CA LYS A 198 -10.12 1.88 19.04
C LYS A 198 -8.97 2.56 19.77
N SER A 199 -7.75 2.07 19.63
CA SER A 199 -6.56 2.65 20.28
C SER A 199 -6.30 4.11 19.88
N THR A 200 -6.83 4.52 18.74
CA THR A 200 -6.73 5.89 18.25
C THR A 200 -7.75 6.82 18.92
N VAL A 201 -8.97 6.33 19.17
CA VAL A 201 -10.02 7.09 19.87
C VAL A 201 -9.66 7.31 21.34
N GLU A 202 -9.12 6.29 22.03
CA GLU A 202 -8.73 6.38 23.44
C GLU A 202 -7.69 7.47 23.67
N ILE A 203 -6.68 7.60 22.79
CA ILE A 203 -5.64 8.64 22.91
C ILE A 203 -6.22 10.05 22.72
N GLN A 204 -7.21 10.23 21.87
CA GLN A 204 -7.88 11.54 21.74
C GLN A 204 -8.63 11.93 23.00
N ASN A 205 -9.31 10.98 23.65
CA ASN A 205 -10.07 11.22 24.85
C ASN A 205 -9.18 11.55 26.07
N ILE A 206 -7.91 11.11 26.07
CA ILE A 206 -6.94 11.43 27.12
C ILE A 206 -6.33 12.84 26.92
N ASN A 207 -6.27 13.31 25.66
CA ASN A 207 -5.66 14.59 25.29
C ASN A 207 -6.65 15.76 25.17
N ASN A 208 -7.95 15.53 25.42
CA ASN A 208 -9.02 16.53 25.55
C ASN A 208 -9.47 16.70 27.02
#